data_970d17a3521835d793f3c77da1c1ba14
#
_entry.id   970d17a3521835d793f3c77da1c1ba14
#
_cell.length_a   1.000
_cell.length_b   1.000
_cell.length_c   1.000
_cell.angle_alpha   90.00
_cell.angle_beta   90.00
_cell.angle_gamma   90.00
#
_symmetry.space_group_name_H-M   'P 1'
#
loop_
_entity.id
_entity.type
_entity.pdbx_description
1 polymer ?
#
loop_
_entity_poly.entity_id
_entity_poly.type
_entity_poly.pdbx_seq_one_letter_code
_entity_poly.pdbx_strand_id
1 'polypeptide(L)'
;MRNVKTENPSVRPSAVEEPRRRRGVAETELCHKLDLLLRTGSLLMESAADTSRILRTMKRAMAFLGLDERYIHLYVNWNVLMVNYSDELHSFTKFQRCERHGISLATIAKVSRLTWTAIREDFSLVQYEKALDDIHDAPRGFTPWQVAIGGGFACGGFCIQFGCDWTAFFYCSLAAILGFRLRMFLPTMGCNNYVAIGISAFVATLLAWATALLSTDPAMMAGMPSWMISTTPWHPLMAC
;
A
#
# COMPACT_ATOMS: atom_id res chain seq x y z
N MET A 1 -31.47 9.47 -72.23
CA MET A 1 -30.70 9.96 -71.11
C MET A 1 -30.19 8.77 -70.31
N ARG A 2 -28.94 8.37 -70.48
CA ARG A 2 -28.33 7.24 -69.79
C ARG A 2 -27.54 7.78 -68.60
N ASN A 3 -27.92 7.40 -67.38
CA ASN A 3 -27.18 7.67 -66.17
C ASN A 3 -25.95 6.75 -66.11
N VAL A 4 -24.77 7.35 -66.27
CA VAL A 4 -23.50 6.70 -66.05
C VAL A 4 -23.19 6.78 -64.57
N LYS A 5 -23.30 5.66 -63.87
CA LYS A 5 -22.79 5.47 -62.53
C LYS A 5 -21.26 5.40 -62.62
N THR A 6 -20.57 6.44 -62.15
CA THR A 6 -19.12 6.43 -61.91
C THR A 6 -18.87 5.59 -60.67
N GLU A 7 -18.39 4.37 -60.84
CA GLU A 7 -17.78 3.60 -59.82
C GLU A 7 -16.47 4.26 -59.37
N ASN A 8 -16.39 4.59 -58.10
CA ASN A 8 -15.20 5.15 -57.45
C ASN A 8 -14.22 3.99 -57.24
N PRO A 9 -13.01 4.00 -57.84
CA PRO A 9 -12.05 2.94 -57.63
C PRO A 9 -11.59 2.97 -56.17
N SER A 10 -11.78 1.82 -55.49
CA SER A 10 -11.30 1.52 -54.14
C SER A 10 -9.84 2.00 -53.97
N VAL A 11 -9.68 3.06 -53.20
CA VAL A 11 -8.35 3.56 -52.79
C VAL A 11 -7.71 2.43 -51.96
N ARG A 12 -6.79 1.69 -52.55
CA ARG A 12 -5.91 0.78 -51.81
C ARG A 12 -5.10 1.66 -50.85
N PRO A 13 -5.04 1.32 -49.55
CA PRO A 13 -4.18 2.07 -48.64
C PRO A 13 -2.75 2.06 -49.19
N SER A 14 -2.14 3.22 -49.24
CA SER A 14 -0.78 3.36 -49.79
C SER A 14 0.19 2.56 -48.93
N ALA A 15 1.20 1.93 -49.55
CA ALA A 15 2.22 1.13 -48.89
C ALA A 15 2.95 1.88 -47.75
N VAL A 16 2.76 3.21 -47.66
CA VAL A 16 3.29 4.08 -46.61
C VAL A 16 2.36 4.18 -45.38
N GLU A 17 1.05 3.93 -45.52
CA GLU A 17 0.09 4.01 -44.40
C GLU A 17 0.10 2.75 -43.51
N GLU A 18 0.38 1.58 -44.07
CA GLU A 18 0.48 0.34 -43.29
C GLU A 18 1.61 0.35 -42.25
N PRO A 19 2.86 0.76 -42.53
CA PRO A 19 3.91 0.82 -41.54
C PRO A 19 3.64 1.89 -40.47
N ARG A 20 2.98 3.00 -40.84
CA ARG A 20 2.60 4.06 -39.90
C ARG A 20 1.50 3.60 -38.95
N ARG A 21 0.52 2.85 -39.43
CA ARG A 21 -0.56 2.25 -38.65
C ARG A 21 -0.03 1.19 -37.70
N ARG A 22 0.90 0.33 -38.17
CA ARG A 22 1.56 -0.69 -37.32
C ARG A 22 2.41 -0.06 -36.21
N ARG A 23 3.13 1.04 -36.49
CA ARG A 23 3.88 1.80 -35.48
C ARG A 23 2.95 2.38 -34.43
N GLY A 24 1.84 3.02 -34.80
CA GLY A 24 0.88 3.57 -33.86
C GLY A 24 0.24 2.51 -32.96
N VAL A 25 -0.04 1.31 -33.48
CA VAL A 25 -0.55 0.19 -32.68
C VAL A 25 0.50 -0.32 -31.70
N ALA A 26 1.75 -0.46 -32.12
CA ALA A 26 2.85 -0.87 -31.24
C ALA A 26 3.12 0.13 -30.13
N GLU A 27 3.07 1.42 -30.42
CA GLU A 27 3.20 2.50 -29.42
C GLU A 27 2.04 2.48 -28.42
N THR A 28 0.82 2.25 -28.87
CA THR A 28 -0.36 2.16 -28.00
C THR A 28 -0.27 0.94 -27.08
N GLU A 29 0.17 -0.20 -27.59
CA GLU A 29 0.37 -1.41 -26.79
C GLU A 29 1.47 -1.21 -25.75
N LEU A 30 2.60 -0.60 -26.12
CA LEU A 30 3.68 -0.25 -25.21
C LEU A 30 3.18 0.67 -24.10
N CYS A 31 2.43 1.73 -24.45
CA CYS A 31 1.83 2.64 -23.50
C CYS A 31 0.91 1.92 -22.51
N HIS A 32 0.10 0.98 -22.97
CA HIS A 32 -0.79 0.19 -22.12
C HIS A 32 0.00 -0.72 -21.15
N LYS A 33 1.06 -1.38 -21.65
CA LYS A 33 1.95 -2.19 -20.79
C LYS A 33 2.63 -1.34 -19.71
N LEU A 34 3.07 -0.13 -20.05
CA LEU A 34 3.66 0.81 -19.08
C LEU A 34 2.63 1.29 -18.04
N ASP A 35 1.36 1.48 -18.44
CA ASP A 35 0.28 1.83 -17.50
C ASP A 35 0.01 0.68 -16.51
N LEU A 36 -0.06 -0.55 -16.99
CA LEU A 36 -0.21 -1.72 -16.11
C LEU A 36 0.96 -1.88 -15.14
N LEU A 37 2.18 -1.62 -15.61
CA LEU A 37 3.38 -1.64 -14.77
C LEU A 37 3.33 -0.56 -13.68
N LEU A 38 2.97 0.68 -14.04
CA LEU A 38 2.78 1.78 -13.09
C LEU A 38 1.70 1.47 -12.08
N ARG A 39 0.56 0.93 -12.52
CA ARG A 39 -0.55 0.55 -11.67
C ARG A 39 -0.17 -0.54 -10.67
N THR A 40 0.62 -1.54 -11.10
CA THR A 40 1.16 -2.56 -10.22
C THR A 40 2.04 -1.95 -9.13
N GLY A 41 2.92 -1.03 -9.51
CA GLY A 41 3.81 -0.33 -8.56
C GLY A 41 3.07 0.60 -7.63
N SER A 42 2.05 1.33 -8.11
CA SER A 42 1.26 2.26 -7.30
C SER A 42 0.46 1.54 -6.21
N LEU A 43 -0.14 0.38 -6.52
CA LEU A 43 -0.84 -0.45 -5.52
C LEU A 43 0.09 -0.90 -4.38
N LEU A 44 1.33 -1.25 -4.70
CA LEU A 44 2.33 -1.60 -3.69
C LEU A 44 2.75 -0.39 -2.85
N MET A 45 2.95 0.77 -3.49
CA MET A 45 3.36 1.99 -2.84
C MET A 45 2.26 2.54 -1.93
N GLU A 46 1.00 2.53 -2.37
CA GLU A 46 -0.17 2.89 -1.56
C GLU A 46 -0.39 1.95 -0.37
N SER A 47 0.10 0.71 -0.47
CA SER A 47 0.05 -0.29 0.61
C SER A 47 1.23 -0.22 1.56
N ALA A 48 2.09 0.79 1.44
CA ALA A 48 3.32 0.99 2.22
C ALA A 48 4.29 -0.20 2.10
N ALA A 49 4.44 -0.76 0.90
CA ALA A 49 5.46 -1.77 0.64
C ALA A 49 6.87 -1.13 0.66
N ASP A 50 7.85 -1.90 1.11
CA ASP A 50 9.25 -1.50 1.04
C ASP A 50 9.72 -1.30 -0.41
N THR A 51 10.56 -0.29 -0.64
CA THR A 51 11.05 0.09 -1.98
C THR A 51 11.71 -1.09 -2.71
N SER A 52 12.48 -1.90 -2.00
CA SER A 52 13.13 -3.09 -2.59
C SER A 52 12.11 -4.13 -3.06
N ARG A 53 10.99 -4.26 -2.35
CA ARG A 53 9.87 -5.13 -2.72
C ARG A 53 9.12 -4.58 -3.94
N ILE A 54 8.86 -3.27 -3.98
CA ILE A 54 8.24 -2.60 -5.13
C ILE A 54 9.07 -2.88 -6.38
N LEU A 55 10.37 -2.57 -6.35
CA LEU A 55 11.27 -2.78 -7.49
C LEU A 55 11.32 -4.25 -7.94
N ARG A 56 11.45 -5.20 -7.01
CA ARG A 56 11.46 -6.63 -7.36
C ARG A 56 10.15 -7.11 -7.98
N THR A 57 9.02 -6.60 -7.50
CA THR A 57 7.71 -6.99 -8.04
C THR A 57 7.47 -6.35 -9.40
N MET A 58 7.88 -5.08 -9.59
CA MET A 58 7.82 -4.42 -10.89
C MET A 58 8.72 -5.08 -11.92
N LYS A 59 9.94 -5.51 -11.56
CA LYS A 59 10.83 -6.27 -12.45
C LYS A 59 10.17 -7.59 -12.91
N ARG A 60 9.47 -8.29 -12.03
CA ARG A 60 8.69 -9.48 -12.40
C ARG A 60 7.52 -9.15 -13.33
N ALA A 61 6.80 -8.06 -13.05
CA ALA A 61 5.73 -7.60 -13.93
C ALA A 61 6.26 -7.21 -15.31
N MET A 62 7.44 -6.56 -15.41
CA MET A 62 8.09 -6.27 -16.69
C MET A 62 8.40 -7.55 -17.48
N ALA A 63 8.95 -8.58 -16.82
CA ALA A 63 9.23 -9.86 -17.47
C ALA A 63 7.96 -10.51 -18.02
N PHE A 64 6.84 -10.46 -17.27
CA PHE A 64 5.55 -10.92 -17.74
C PHE A 64 5.01 -10.12 -18.93
N LEU A 65 5.15 -8.79 -18.89
CA LEU A 65 4.68 -7.87 -19.95
C LEU A 65 5.56 -7.93 -21.22
N GLY A 66 6.66 -8.71 -21.20
CA GLY A 66 7.60 -8.78 -22.30
C GLY A 66 8.38 -7.48 -22.52
N LEU A 67 8.61 -6.71 -21.45
CA LEU A 67 9.36 -5.47 -21.46
C LEU A 67 10.82 -5.75 -21.07
N ASP A 68 11.77 -5.34 -21.91
CA ASP A 68 13.22 -5.54 -21.63
C ASP A 68 13.68 -4.53 -20.55
N GLU A 69 14.27 -5.04 -19.49
CA GLU A 69 14.79 -4.26 -18.36
C GLU A 69 15.86 -3.24 -18.81
N ARG A 70 16.55 -3.46 -19.92
CA ARG A 70 17.60 -2.56 -20.44
C ARG A 70 17.06 -1.18 -20.85
N TYR A 71 15.82 -1.16 -21.33
CA TYR A 71 15.19 0.06 -21.83
C TYR A 71 14.30 0.75 -20.80
N ILE A 72 14.13 0.15 -19.59
CA ILE A 72 13.22 0.65 -18.58
C ILE A 72 13.97 1.08 -17.32
N HIS A 73 13.77 2.33 -16.96
CA HIS A 73 14.27 2.90 -15.71
C HIS A 73 13.12 3.18 -14.76
N LEU A 74 13.20 2.58 -13.58
CA LEU A 74 12.20 2.72 -12.52
C LEU A 74 12.72 3.69 -11.46
N TYR A 75 11.94 4.70 -11.15
CA TYR A 75 12.22 5.66 -10.09
C TYR A 75 11.07 5.63 -9.07
N VAL A 76 11.41 5.25 -7.84
CA VAL A 76 10.47 5.20 -6.72
C VAL A 76 10.85 6.27 -5.73
N ASN A 77 9.96 7.24 -5.54
CA ASN A 77 10.10 8.31 -4.56
C ASN A 77 8.92 8.24 -3.59
N TRP A 78 8.92 9.04 -2.53
CA TRP A 78 7.90 9.04 -1.47
C TRP A 78 6.45 9.07 -2.00
N ASN A 79 6.14 9.95 -2.95
CA ASN A 79 4.78 10.15 -3.47
C ASN A 79 4.65 9.91 -4.97
N VAL A 80 5.73 9.58 -5.66
CA VAL A 80 5.75 9.50 -7.11
C VAL A 80 6.47 8.25 -7.55
N LEU A 81 5.80 7.49 -8.37
CA LEU A 81 6.36 6.39 -9.12
C LEU A 81 6.53 6.86 -10.57
N MET A 82 7.72 6.72 -11.11
CA MET A 82 8.03 7.09 -12.48
C MET A 82 8.65 5.90 -13.20
N VAL A 83 8.20 5.68 -14.43
CA VAL A 83 8.74 4.69 -15.35
C VAL A 83 9.17 5.43 -16.60
N ASN A 84 10.44 5.32 -16.94
CA ASN A 84 11.00 5.80 -18.18
C ASN A 84 11.34 4.61 -19.06
N TYR A 85 10.76 4.58 -20.24
CA TYR A 85 11.15 3.68 -21.32
C TYR A 85 11.96 4.49 -22.33
N SER A 86 13.19 4.05 -22.61
CA SER A 86 14.08 4.72 -23.58
C SER A 86 14.71 3.68 -24.50
N ASP A 87 14.32 3.70 -25.74
CA ASP A 87 14.88 2.92 -26.84
C ASP A 87 15.57 3.88 -27.82
N GLU A 88 16.35 3.36 -28.77
CA GLU A 88 17.08 4.16 -29.77
C GLU A 88 16.20 5.14 -30.59
N LEU A 89 14.89 4.82 -30.72
CA LEU A 89 13.92 5.57 -31.52
C LEU A 89 12.88 6.34 -30.70
N HIS A 90 12.61 5.91 -29.45
CA HIS A 90 11.52 6.43 -28.64
C HIS A 90 11.92 6.59 -27.19
N SER A 91 11.46 7.65 -26.57
CA SER A 91 11.57 7.85 -25.13
C SER A 91 10.20 8.22 -24.56
N PHE A 92 9.66 7.39 -23.68
CA PHE A 92 8.39 7.60 -23.02
C PHE A 92 8.60 7.63 -21.52
N THR A 93 8.18 8.72 -20.90
CA THR A 93 8.19 8.85 -19.44
C THR A 93 6.76 8.94 -18.95
N LYS A 94 6.38 8.01 -18.08
CA LYS A 94 5.10 8.04 -17.38
C LYS A 94 5.35 8.11 -15.89
N PHE A 95 4.52 8.87 -15.19
CA PHE A 95 4.58 8.97 -13.74
C PHE A 95 3.17 8.86 -13.16
N GLN A 96 3.09 8.34 -11.95
CA GLN A 96 1.87 8.28 -11.17
C GLN A 96 2.13 8.80 -9.77
N ARG A 97 1.29 9.73 -9.34
CA ARG A 97 1.31 10.25 -7.98
C ARG A 97 0.47 9.34 -7.07
N CYS A 98 1.05 8.91 -5.96
CA CYS A 98 0.40 8.11 -4.94
C CYS A 98 0.08 9.02 -3.76
N GLU A 99 -1.20 9.33 -3.57
CA GLU A 99 -1.64 10.26 -2.51
C GLU A 99 -2.07 9.54 -1.23
N ARG A 100 -2.46 8.27 -1.37
CA ARG A 100 -2.96 7.46 -0.25
C ARG A 100 -1.89 6.47 0.21
N HIS A 101 -1.52 6.58 1.46
CA HIS A 101 -0.60 5.64 2.09
C HIS A 101 -1.35 4.94 3.22
N GLY A 102 -1.54 3.65 3.08
CA GLY A 102 -2.17 2.82 4.10
C GLY A 102 -1.48 1.48 4.17
N ILE A 103 -1.12 1.02 5.36
CA ILE A 103 -0.45 -0.28 5.53
C ILE A 103 -1.45 -1.40 5.21
N SER A 104 -1.19 -2.16 4.13
CA SER A 104 -1.99 -3.32 3.75
C SER A 104 -1.09 -4.48 3.30
N LEU A 105 -0.71 -5.32 4.26
CA LEU A 105 0.07 -6.53 3.97
C LEU A 105 -0.69 -7.50 3.06
N ALA A 106 -2.02 -7.52 3.16
CA ALA A 106 -2.87 -8.36 2.31
C ALA A 106 -2.78 -7.95 0.84
N THR A 107 -2.84 -6.65 0.53
CA THR A 107 -2.68 -6.13 -0.84
C THR A 107 -1.28 -6.43 -1.37
N ILE A 108 -0.24 -6.19 -0.57
CA ILE A 108 1.14 -6.51 -0.95
C ILE A 108 1.30 -8.00 -1.31
N ALA A 109 0.73 -8.89 -0.48
CA ALA A 109 0.77 -10.32 -0.72
C ALA A 109 -0.01 -10.73 -1.99
N LYS A 110 -1.21 -10.15 -2.20
CA LYS A 110 -2.04 -10.40 -3.39
C LYS A 110 -1.34 -9.96 -4.67
N VAL A 111 -0.80 -8.74 -4.73
CA VAL A 111 -0.08 -8.23 -5.90
C VAL A 111 1.19 -9.05 -6.17
N SER A 112 1.94 -9.40 -5.12
CA SER A 112 3.12 -10.26 -5.30
C SER A 112 2.74 -11.65 -5.81
N ARG A 113 1.65 -12.23 -5.34
CA ARG A 113 1.14 -13.52 -5.82
C ARG A 113 0.66 -13.41 -7.26
N LEU A 114 -0.10 -12.36 -7.60
CA LEU A 114 -0.59 -12.11 -8.96
C LEU A 114 0.56 -12.09 -9.97
N THR A 115 1.65 -11.37 -9.70
CA THR A 115 2.80 -11.32 -10.61
C THR A 115 3.47 -12.68 -10.82
N TRP A 116 3.49 -13.55 -9.81
CA TRP A 116 3.98 -14.92 -9.95
C TRP A 116 3.02 -15.82 -10.75
N THR A 117 1.72 -15.72 -10.46
CA THR A 117 0.67 -16.49 -11.15
C THR A 117 0.59 -16.09 -12.61
N ALA A 118 0.68 -14.79 -12.92
CA ALA A 118 0.65 -14.29 -14.29
C ALA A 118 1.78 -14.88 -15.16
N ILE A 119 2.99 -15.05 -14.60
CA ILE A 119 4.11 -15.69 -15.32
C ILE A 119 3.90 -17.19 -15.48
N ARG A 120 3.35 -17.87 -14.46
CA ARG A 120 3.16 -19.32 -14.48
C ARG A 120 2.05 -19.79 -15.39
N GLU A 121 0.97 -19.05 -15.43
CA GLU A 121 -0.28 -19.42 -16.10
C GLU A 121 -0.50 -18.66 -17.42
N ASP A 122 0.51 -17.90 -17.84
CA ASP A 122 0.51 -17.14 -19.10
C ASP A 122 -0.76 -16.28 -19.29
N PHE A 123 -1.03 -15.41 -18.30
CA PHE A 123 -2.21 -14.56 -18.31
C PHE A 123 -2.23 -13.64 -19.52
N SER A 124 -3.43 -13.39 -20.08
CA SER A 124 -3.61 -12.30 -21.02
C SER A 124 -3.52 -10.95 -20.30
N LEU A 125 -3.17 -9.88 -21.04
CA LEU A 125 -3.11 -8.52 -20.49
C LEU A 125 -4.44 -8.10 -19.85
N VAL A 126 -5.56 -8.47 -20.45
CA VAL A 126 -6.90 -8.16 -19.93
C VAL A 126 -7.19 -8.89 -18.61
N GLN A 127 -6.76 -10.14 -18.48
CA GLN A 127 -6.89 -10.88 -17.22
C GLN A 127 -6.05 -10.29 -16.11
N TYR A 128 -4.82 -9.86 -16.43
CA TYR A 128 -3.94 -9.20 -15.48
C TYR A 128 -4.49 -7.86 -15.01
N GLU A 129 -5.02 -7.04 -15.92
CA GLU A 129 -5.68 -5.77 -15.62
C GLU A 129 -6.87 -5.97 -14.69
N LYS A 130 -7.78 -6.90 -15.05
CA LYS A 130 -8.94 -7.23 -14.21
C LYS A 130 -8.53 -7.69 -12.81
N ALA A 131 -7.49 -8.52 -12.71
CA ALA A 131 -7.01 -8.99 -11.41
C ALA A 131 -6.40 -7.85 -10.57
N LEU A 132 -5.78 -6.84 -11.20
CA LEU A 132 -5.33 -5.62 -10.51
C LEU A 132 -6.52 -4.79 -10.02
N ASP A 133 -7.60 -4.67 -10.81
CA ASP A 133 -8.84 -3.99 -10.43
C ASP A 133 -9.48 -4.69 -9.24
N ASP A 134 -9.61 -6.01 -9.29
CA ASP A 134 -10.17 -6.81 -8.20
C ASP A 134 -9.36 -6.64 -6.89
N ILE A 135 -8.05 -6.46 -6.98
CA ILE A 135 -7.20 -6.19 -5.81
C ILE A 135 -7.38 -4.75 -5.30
N HIS A 136 -7.50 -3.77 -6.21
CA HIS A 136 -7.71 -2.37 -5.86
C HIS A 136 -9.04 -2.14 -5.16
N ASP A 137 -10.10 -2.74 -5.67
CA ASP A 137 -11.48 -2.58 -5.20
C ASP A 137 -11.81 -3.49 -4.00
N ALA A 138 -10.91 -4.44 -3.69
CA ALA A 138 -11.09 -5.34 -2.56
C ALA A 138 -11.26 -4.56 -1.24
N PRO A 139 -12.31 -4.83 -0.46
CA PRO A 139 -12.52 -4.16 0.80
C PRO A 139 -11.30 -4.37 1.72
N ARG A 140 -10.82 -3.31 2.35
CA ARG A 140 -9.74 -3.37 3.32
C ARG A 140 -10.17 -4.31 4.43
N GLY A 141 -9.45 -5.43 4.61
CA GLY A 141 -9.91 -6.65 5.25
C GLY A 141 -10.27 -6.60 6.73
N PHE A 142 -10.12 -5.45 7.45
CA PHE A 142 -10.43 -5.36 8.88
C PHE A 142 -11.26 -4.14 9.19
N THR A 143 -12.30 -4.32 10.01
CA THR A 143 -13.06 -3.19 10.53
C THR A 143 -12.22 -2.39 11.53
N PRO A 144 -12.50 -1.09 11.72
CA PRO A 144 -11.78 -0.27 12.70
C PRO A 144 -11.79 -0.85 14.12
N TRP A 145 -12.86 -1.58 14.48
CA TRP A 145 -12.95 -2.26 15.78
C TRP A 145 -12.00 -3.46 15.89
N GLN A 146 -11.91 -4.27 14.84
CA GLN A 146 -10.99 -5.41 14.83
C GLN A 146 -9.53 -4.96 14.95
N VAL A 147 -9.17 -3.87 14.26
CA VAL A 147 -7.83 -3.29 14.35
C VAL A 147 -7.55 -2.76 15.76
N ALA A 148 -8.51 -2.05 16.37
CA ALA A 148 -8.36 -1.52 17.72
C ALA A 148 -8.21 -2.63 18.77
N ILE A 149 -9.04 -3.68 18.68
CA ILE A 149 -8.98 -4.82 19.59
C ILE A 149 -7.66 -5.59 19.41
N GLY A 150 -7.29 -5.91 18.16
CA GLY A 150 -6.03 -6.59 17.87
C GLY A 150 -4.79 -5.81 18.33
N GLY A 151 -4.77 -4.48 18.09
CA GLY A 151 -3.73 -3.59 18.57
C GLY A 151 -3.67 -3.55 20.10
N GLY A 152 -4.82 -3.47 20.76
CA GLY A 152 -4.90 -3.46 22.22
C GLY A 152 -4.34 -4.73 22.83
N PHE A 153 -4.72 -5.91 22.32
CA PHE A 153 -4.16 -7.18 22.80
C PHE A 153 -2.66 -7.31 22.53
N ALA A 154 -2.18 -6.79 21.39
CA ALA A 154 -0.76 -6.77 21.10
C ALA A 154 0.00 -5.91 22.13
N CYS A 155 -0.49 -4.72 22.46
CA CYS A 155 0.10 -3.85 23.48
C CYS A 155 0.09 -4.51 24.87
N GLY A 156 -1.02 -5.14 25.26
CA GLY A 156 -1.07 -5.90 26.49
C GLY A 156 -0.09 -7.07 26.52
N GLY A 157 0.06 -7.79 25.41
CA GLY A 157 1.05 -8.87 25.29
C GLY A 157 2.48 -8.40 25.50
N PHE A 158 2.84 -7.20 24.99
CA PHE A 158 4.13 -6.59 25.27
C PHE A 158 4.31 -6.26 26.76
N CYS A 159 3.25 -5.80 27.46
CA CYS A 159 3.32 -5.60 28.90
C CYS A 159 3.76 -6.87 29.65
N ILE A 160 3.17 -8.02 29.34
CA ILE A 160 3.57 -9.31 29.95
C ILE A 160 5.02 -9.65 29.60
N GLN A 161 5.43 -9.43 28.36
CA GLN A 161 6.80 -9.70 27.92
C GLN A 161 7.84 -8.85 28.71
N PHE A 162 7.45 -7.64 29.13
CA PHE A 162 8.26 -6.78 29.97
C PHE A 162 8.16 -7.08 31.48
N GLY A 163 7.47 -8.16 31.87
CA GLY A 163 7.38 -8.62 33.23
C GLY A 163 6.25 -8.02 34.07
N CYS A 164 5.22 -7.45 33.41
CA CYS A 164 4.04 -6.95 34.10
C CYS A 164 3.04 -8.07 34.42
N ASP A 165 2.20 -7.86 35.44
CA ASP A 165 1.16 -8.78 35.86
C ASP A 165 -0.04 -8.82 34.91
N TRP A 166 -0.87 -9.86 35.03
CA TRP A 166 -2.11 -10.02 34.26
C TRP A 166 -3.09 -8.86 34.43
N THR A 167 -3.11 -8.23 35.61
CA THR A 167 -3.91 -7.02 35.85
C THR A 167 -3.45 -5.85 34.99
N ALA A 168 -2.15 -5.63 34.86
CA ALA A 168 -1.56 -4.63 33.98
C ALA A 168 -1.86 -4.91 32.50
N PHE A 169 -1.87 -6.19 32.09
CA PHE A 169 -2.27 -6.59 30.74
C PHE A 169 -3.67 -6.07 30.37
N PHE A 170 -4.66 -6.27 31.24
CA PHE A 170 -6.03 -5.84 30.95
C PHE A 170 -6.14 -4.31 30.88
N TYR A 171 -5.53 -3.57 31.80
CA TYR A 171 -5.56 -2.13 31.80
C TYR A 171 -4.83 -1.52 30.59
N CYS A 172 -3.66 -2.05 30.26
CA CYS A 172 -2.90 -1.61 29.10
C CYS A 172 -3.64 -1.92 27.80
N SER A 173 -4.22 -3.12 27.67
CA SER A 173 -5.02 -3.50 26.51
C SER A 173 -6.22 -2.57 26.34
N LEU A 174 -6.93 -2.27 27.41
CA LEU A 174 -8.11 -1.36 27.37
C LEU A 174 -7.72 0.05 26.97
N ALA A 175 -6.68 0.61 27.59
CA ALA A 175 -6.16 1.95 27.25
C ALA A 175 -5.70 2.03 25.79
N ALA A 176 -5.02 0.98 25.30
CA ALA A 176 -4.59 0.89 23.92
C ALA A 176 -5.78 0.79 22.95
N ILE A 177 -6.81 -0.02 23.23
CA ILE A 177 -8.04 -0.11 22.42
C ILE A 177 -8.69 1.28 22.27
N LEU A 178 -8.82 2.02 23.38
CA LEU A 178 -9.38 3.36 23.35
C LEU A 178 -8.51 4.33 22.54
N GLY A 179 -7.19 4.29 22.73
CA GLY A 179 -6.24 5.09 21.96
C GLY A 179 -6.31 4.79 20.45
N PHE A 180 -6.34 3.52 20.04
CA PHE A 180 -6.49 3.13 18.63
C PHE A 180 -7.83 3.57 18.05
N ARG A 181 -8.92 3.49 18.82
CA ARG A 181 -10.22 3.98 18.38
C ARG A 181 -10.21 5.49 18.17
N LEU A 182 -9.66 6.24 19.11
CA LEU A 182 -9.54 7.69 19.01
C LEU A 182 -8.67 8.07 17.79
N ARG A 183 -7.54 7.40 17.57
CA ARG A 183 -6.67 7.63 16.43
C ARG A 183 -7.38 7.45 15.08
N MET A 184 -8.30 6.47 15.00
CA MET A 184 -9.05 6.23 13.76
C MET A 184 -10.24 7.20 13.61
N PHE A 185 -10.76 7.71 14.71
CA PHE A 185 -11.89 8.62 14.70
C PHE A 185 -11.51 10.06 14.36
N LEU A 186 -10.40 10.57 14.88
CA LEU A 186 -9.97 11.95 14.69
C LEU A 186 -9.81 12.38 13.21
N PRO A 187 -9.23 11.56 12.31
CA PRO A 187 -9.15 11.91 10.89
C PRO A 187 -10.51 12.02 10.21
N THR A 188 -11.54 11.31 10.69
CA THR A 188 -12.89 11.42 10.13
C THR A 188 -13.54 12.78 10.46
N MET A 189 -13.04 13.48 11.48
CA MET A 189 -13.43 14.84 11.84
C MET A 189 -12.61 15.91 11.10
N GLY A 190 -11.77 15.54 10.14
CA GLY A 190 -10.94 16.47 9.37
C GLY A 190 -9.61 16.84 10.02
N CYS A 191 -9.24 16.21 11.15
CA CYS A 191 -7.95 16.44 11.78
C CYS A 191 -6.79 15.86 10.95
N ASN A 192 -5.65 16.54 10.96
CA ASN A 192 -4.44 16.03 10.35
C ASN A 192 -4.03 14.71 11.04
N ASN A 193 -3.58 13.72 10.25
CA ASN A 193 -3.22 12.41 10.74
C ASN A 193 -2.11 12.44 11.82
N TYR A 194 -1.15 13.35 11.72
CA TYR A 194 -0.09 13.50 12.73
C TYR A 194 -0.63 14.04 14.05
N VAL A 195 -1.55 15.00 14.01
CA VAL A 195 -2.23 15.53 15.19
C VAL A 195 -3.09 14.46 15.84
N ALA A 196 -3.79 13.66 15.04
CA ALA A 196 -4.58 12.53 15.53
C ALA A 196 -3.73 11.50 16.27
N ILE A 197 -2.54 11.20 15.77
CA ILE A 197 -1.57 10.30 16.43
C ILE A 197 -1.13 10.90 17.77
N GLY A 198 -0.74 12.17 17.81
CA GLY A 198 -0.29 12.85 19.02
C GLY A 198 -1.36 12.88 20.11
N ILE A 199 -2.60 13.28 19.77
CA ILE A 199 -3.72 13.33 20.71
C ILE A 199 -4.05 11.93 21.22
N SER A 200 -4.13 10.93 20.34
CA SER A 200 -4.49 9.57 20.76
C SER A 200 -3.41 8.93 21.66
N ALA A 201 -2.13 9.18 21.39
CA ALA A 201 -1.04 8.74 22.23
C ALA A 201 -1.10 9.42 23.62
N PHE A 202 -1.33 10.72 23.65
CA PHE A 202 -1.46 11.47 24.91
C PHE A 202 -2.62 10.95 25.76
N VAL A 203 -3.80 10.74 25.17
CA VAL A 203 -4.98 10.22 25.88
C VAL A 203 -4.71 8.79 26.38
N ALA A 204 -4.12 7.91 25.56
CA ALA A 204 -3.79 6.55 25.96
C ALA A 204 -2.81 6.54 27.14
N THR A 205 -1.81 7.44 27.14
CA THR A 205 -0.85 7.59 28.23
C THR A 205 -1.51 8.08 29.52
N LEU A 206 -2.40 9.08 29.42
CA LEU A 206 -3.14 9.57 30.59
C LEU A 206 -4.05 8.48 31.20
N LEU A 207 -4.72 7.69 30.36
CA LEU A 207 -5.54 6.57 30.81
C LEU A 207 -4.69 5.50 31.52
N ALA A 208 -3.55 5.14 30.94
CA ALA A 208 -2.64 4.17 31.56
C ALA A 208 -2.07 4.70 32.90
N TRP A 209 -1.74 6.00 32.99
CA TRP A 209 -1.29 6.61 34.23
C TRP A 209 -2.41 6.67 35.28
N ALA A 210 -3.64 7.03 34.90
CA ALA A 210 -4.79 7.05 35.80
C ALA A 210 -5.09 5.66 36.36
N THR A 211 -5.01 4.60 35.53
CA THR A 211 -5.19 3.22 36.02
C THR A 211 -4.09 2.79 36.96
N ALA A 212 -2.85 3.21 36.75
CA ALA A 212 -1.74 2.94 37.66
C ALA A 212 -1.91 3.64 39.02
N LEU A 213 -2.50 4.84 39.06
CA LEU A 213 -2.83 5.55 40.29
C LEU A 213 -4.01 4.92 41.07
N LEU A 214 -5.01 4.37 40.35
CA LEU A 214 -6.16 3.71 40.95
C LEU A 214 -5.84 2.31 41.46
N SER A 215 -4.85 1.64 40.90
CA SER A 215 -4.32 0.38 41.39
C SER A 215 -3.39 0.65 42.58
N THR A 216 -3.97 0.91 43.73
CA THR A 216 -3.27 1.07 45.03
C THR A 216 -2.64 -0.22 45.52
N ASP A 217 -2.50 -1.23 44.71
CA ASP A 217 -1.86 -2.48 45.08
C ASP A 217 -0.33 -2.31 45.06
N PRO A 218 0.35 -2.33 46.23
CA PRO A 218 1.80 -2.24 46.29
C PRO A 218 2.51 -3.36 45.50
N ALA A 219 1.79 -4.48 45.23
CA ALA A 219 2.28 -5.56 44.38
C ALA A 219 2.47 -5.13 42.90
N MET A 220 1.68 -4.22 42.38
CA MET A 220 1.86 -3.68 41.04
C MET A 220 3.11 -2.81 40.92
N MET A 221 3.45 -2.05 42.00
CA MET A 221 4.70 -1.29 42.06
C MET A 221 5.92 -2.17 42.37
N ALA A 222 5.75 -3.24 43.14
CA ALA A 222 6.83 -4.17 43.50
C ALA A 222 7.28 -5.08 42.35
N GLY A 223 6.40 -5.36 41.36
CA GLY A 223 6.74 -6.11 40.16
C GLY A 223 7.47 -5.30 39.07
N MET A 224 7.48 -3.97 39.19
CA MET A 224 8.25 -3.13 38.26
C MET A 224 9.74 -3.12 38.64
N PRO A 225 10.64 -3.46 37.69
CA PRO A 225 12.07 -3.33 37.96
C PRO A 225 12.38 -1.88 38.33
N SER A 226 13.32 -1.68 39.28
CA SER A 226 13.65 -0.39 39.89
C SER A 226 14.01 0.70 38.87
N TRP A 227 14.50 0.34 37.69
CA TRP A 227 14.78 1.26 36.59
C TRP A 227 13.50 1.79 35.89
N MET A 228 12.39 1.05 35.97
CA MET A 228 11.08 1.49 35.45
C MET A 228 10.40 2.51 36.37
N ILE A 229 10.65 2.45 37.66
CA ILE A 229 10.11 3.37 38.66
C ILE A 229 10.83 4.74 38.58
N SER A 230 12.10 4.74 38.19
CA SER A 230 12.96 5.94 38.11
C SER A 230 12.88 6.68 36.78
N THR A 231 12.40 6.04 35.72
CA THR A 231 12.36 6.63 34.36
C THR A 231 10.93 6.68 33.86
N THR A 232 10.18 7.72 34.25
CA THR A 232 8.94 8.20 33.62
C THR A 232 7.89 7.17 33.15
N PRO A 233 6.58 7.46 33.28
CA PRO A 233 5.47 6.58 32.94
C PRO A 233 5.32 6.25 31.44
N TRP A 234 6.35 6.37 30.64
CA TRP A 234 6.33 6.27 29.17
C TRP A 234 6.58 4.89 28.61
N HIS A 235 7.16 3.98 29.41
CA HIS A 235 7.73 2.75 28.90
C HIS A 235 6.74 1.71 28.33
N PRO A 236 5.51 1.51 28.84
CA PRO A 236 4.60 0.51 28.27
C PRO A 236 3.95 0.94 26.96
N LEU A 237 3.89 2.25 26.67
CA LEU A 237 3.14 2.77 25.53
C LEU A 237 4.01 3.10 24.31
N MET A 238 5.33 3.18 24.46
CA MET A 238 6.26 3.32 23.33
C MET A 238 6.59 1.99 22.65
N ALA A 239 6.24 0.86 23.25
CA ALA A 239 6.38 -0.47 22.62
C ALA A 239 5.24 -0.78 21.64
N CYS A 240 4.22 0.06 21.53
CA CYS A 240 3.14 0.03 20.56
C CYS A 240 3.28 1.14 19.53
#